data_4ef018466bc0476a0f7052e8758e2c85
#
_entry.id   4ef018466bc0476a0f7052e8758e2c85
#
_cell.length_a   1.000
_cell.length_b   1.000
_cell.length_c   1.000
_cell.angle_alpha   90.00
_cell.angle_beta   90.00
_cell.angle_gamma   90.00
#
_symmetry.space_group_name_H-M   'P 1'
#
loop_
_entity.id
_entity.type
_entity.pdbx_description
1 polymer ?
#
loop_
_entity_poly.entity_id
_entity_poly.type
_entity_poly.pdbx_seq_one_letter_code
_entity_poly.pdbx_strand_id
1 'polypeptide(L)'
;DWNVRGYSHRFYNRGQDSAGLLMYEQSCFNVVAHNSITHSGDGLFLWAGQSTMDSGKGGANDNLFYANDFSHAPTNGIEATFSRNAFVANRVEENWHGIWGGYSYQSVILGNTFRNNVEAIAIEHGQDIRIVGNRFEGDTAAIRLWWNKLEPSDWGYPKYRDTRSRDYVVLGNSFVGTRLALRVDNTQRLRAEGNSFTRVDSLTRLSGDTTGWVMVQRPGEATTVPARPRVSM
;
A
#
# COMPACT_ATOMS: atom_id res chain seq x y z
N ASP A 1 -3.93 -18.73 9.96
CA ASP A 1 -2.75 -18.32 10.74
C ASP A 1 -1.61 -19.31 10.58
N TRP A 2 -0.39 -18.82 10.64
CA TRP A 2 0.82 -19.65 10.67
C TRP A 2 1.07 -20.48 9.41
N ASN A 3 0.64 -20.05 8.26
CA ASN A 3 1.07 -20.63 7.00
C ASN A 3 2.47 -20.12 6.63
N VAL A 4 3.47 -20.59 7.39
CA VAL A 4 4.84 -20.02 7.40
C VAL A 4 5.78 -20.61 6.35
N ARG A 5 5.31 -21.35 5.41
CA ARG A 5 6.17 -21.95 4.40
C ARG A 5 6.55 -20.89 3.33
N GLY A 6 7.35 -19.92 3.74
CA GLY A 6 7.80 -18.85 2.87
C GLY A 6 8.99 -19.18 1.96
N TYR A 7 9.35 -20.45 1.77
CA TYR A 7 10.51 -20.81 0.97
C TYR A 7 10.32 -22.14 0.25
N SER A 8 10.08 -22.09 -1.02
CA SER A 8 10.01 -23.27 -1.88
C SER A 8 11.32 -23.45 -2.66
N HIS A 9 12.38 -23.96 -1.98
CA HIS A 9 13.60 -24.50 -2.56
C HIS A 9 14.05 -23.89 -3.91
N ARG A 10 14.17 -22.55 -4.00
CA ARG A 10 14.63 -21.77 -5.16
C ARG A 10 13.62 -21.54 -6.29
N PHE A 11 12.42 -22.08 -6.26
CA PHE A 11 11.42 -21.81 -7.31
C PHE A 11 10.70 -20.47 -7.11
N TYR A 12 10.40 -20.10 -5.87
CA TYR A 12 9.76 -18.83 -5.55
C TYR A 12 10.43 -18.17 -4.37
N ASN A 13 10.91 -16.95 -4.58
CA ASN A 13 11.47 -16.10 -3.53
C ASN A 13 10.45 -15.13 -2.92
N ARG A 14 9.17 -15.36 -3.14
CA ARG A 14 8.06 -14.51 -2.69
C ARG A 14 7.09 -15.31 -1.84
N GLY A 15 6.28 -14.63 -1.06
CA GLY A 15 5.30 -15.22 -0.17
C GLY A 15 4.09 -15.89 -0.84
N GLN A 16 4.05 -16.00 -2.16
CA GLN A 16 2.93 -16.53 -2.95
C GLN A 16 2.50 -17.93 -2.54
N ASP A 17 3.45 -18.82 -2.30
CA ASP A 17 3.18 -20.24 -1.97
C ASP A 17 2.81 -20.44 -0.51
N SER A 18 2.80 -19.38 0.29
CA SER A 18 2.49 -19.42 1.71
C SER A 18 1.55 -18.30 2.14
N ALA A 19 0.75 -17.82 1.21
CA ALA A 19 -0.30 -16.84 1.54
C ALA A 19 -1.33 -17.43 2.50
N GLY A 20 -1.73 -16.62 3.47
CA GLY A 20 -2.81 -16.99 4.38
C GLY A 20 -4.16 -17.07 3.68
N LEU A 21 -4.37 -16.16 2.73
CA LEU A 21 -5.51 -16.12 1.81
C LEU A 21 -4.99 -15.86 0.39
N LEU A 22 -5.30 -16.76 -0.53
CA LEU A 22 -5.00 -16.63 -1.94
C LEU A 22 -6.28 -16.30 -2.73
N MET A 23 -6.26 -15.20 -3.48
CA MET A 23 -7.27 -14.85 -4.46
C MET A 23 -6.61 -14.71 -5.84
N TYR A 24 -7.20 -15.34 -6.84
CA TYR A 24 -6.58 -15.48 -8.14
C TYR A 24 -7.51 -15.08 -9.28
N GLU A 25 -6.93 -14.54 -10.34
CA GLU A 25 -7.62 -14.12 -11.56
C GLU A 25 -8.81 -13.18 -11.31
N GLN A 26 -10.00 -13.55 -11.77
CA GLN A 26 -11.18 -12.68 -11.72
C GLN A 26 -12.12 -13.03 -10.55
N SER A 27 -11.54 -13.34 -9.38
CA SER A 27 -12.31 -13.52 -8.13
C SER A 27 -12.86 -12.18 -7.65
N CYS A 28 -14.04 -11.82 -8.09
CA CYS A 28 -14.66 -10.53 -7.84
C CYS A 28 -15.85 -10.61 -6.86
N PHE A 29 -16.21 -9.47 -6.28
CA PHE A 29 -17.40 -9.28 -5.44
C PHE A 29 -17.45 -10.15 -4.17
N ASN A 30 -16.28 -10.50 -3.61
CA ASN A 30 -16.19 -11.25 -2.38
C ASN A 30 -16.12 -10.30 -1.17
N VAL A 31 -16.61 -10.79 -0.04
CA VAL A 31 -16.46 -10.16 1.28
C VAL A 31 -15.62 -11.08 2.15
N VAL A 32 -14.47 -10.57 2.57
CA VAL A 32 -13.57 -11.23 3.54
C VAL A 32 -13.56 -10.38 4.79
N ALA A 33 -14.14 -10.87 5.87
CA ALA A 33 -14.33 -10.06 7.06
C ALA A 33 -14.10 -10.84 8.36
N HIS A 34 -13.53 -10.13 9.37
CA HIS A 34 -13.32 -10.63 10.73
C HIS A 34 -12.43 -11.88 10.81
N ASN A 35 -11.44 -12.00 9.93
CA ASN A 35 -10.51 -13.12 9.94
C ASN A 35 -9.18 -12.69 10.58
N SER A 36 -8.50 -13.67 11.18
CA SER A 36 -7.08 -13.59 11.53
C SER A 36 -6.28 -14.30 10.44
N ILE A 37 -5.49 -13.56 9.68
CA ILE A 37 -4.69 -14.06 8.55
C ILE A 37 -3.25 -13.59 8.77
N THR A 38 -2.64 -14.14 9.82
CA THR A 38 -1.35 -13.68 10.35
C THR A 38 -0.26 -14.73 10.20
N HIS A 39 1.01 -14.31 10.29
CA HIS A 39 2.19 -15.17 10.30
C HIS A 39 2.28 -16.08 9.06
N SER A 40 1.86 -15.56 7.93
CA SER A 40 1.97 -16.22 6.61
C SER A 40 3.05 -15.53 5.78
N GLY A 41 3.45 -16.11 4.67
CA GLY A 41 4.39 -15.46 3.75
C GLY A 41 3.87 -14.11 3.27
N ASP A 42 2.67 -14.12 2.65
CA ASP A 42 1.78 -12.96 2.54
C ASP A 42 0.51 -13.22 3.36
N GLY A 43 -0.07 -12.20 3.97
CA GLY A 43 -1.38 -12.35 4.59
C GLY A 43 -2.45 -12.62 3.51
N LEU A 44 -2.72 -11.63 2.67
CA LEU A 44 -3.49 -11.77 1.44
C LEU A 44 -2.54 -11.71 0.24
N PHE A 45 -2.63 -12.67 -0.67
CA PHE A 45 -2.07 -12.59 -2.02
C PHE A 45 -3.20 -12.59 -3.04
N LEU A 46 -3.41 -11.44 -3.69
CA LEU A 46 -4.42 -11.24 -4.73
C LEU A 46 -3.74 -10.87 -6.03
N TRP A 47 -3.78 -11.77 -6.99
CA TRP A 47 -3.21 -11.55 -8.32
C TRP A 47 -4.26 -11.69 -9.42
N ALA A 48 -4.28 -10.70 -10.31
CA ALA A 48 -5.24 -10.65 -11.41
C ALA A 48 -5.05 -11.71 -12.50
N GLY A 49 -3.95 -12.45 -12.48
CA GLY A 49 -3.66 -13.54 -13.40
C GLY A 49 -3.08 -13.12 -14.74
N GLN A 50 -2.60 -14.11 -15.48
CA GLN A 50 -1.92 -13.90 -16.76
C GLN A 50 -2.83 -13.25 -17.80
N SER A 51 -4.11 -13.61 -17.82
CA SER A 51 -5.08 -13.03 -18.78
C SER A 51 -5.22 -11.50 -18.65
N THR A 52 -5.16 -10.98 -17.42
CA THR A 52 -5.14 -9.54 -17.17
C THR A 52 -3.81 -8.92 -17.58
N MET A 53 -2.70 -9.59 -17.32
CA MET A 53 -1.37 -9.13 -17.73
C MET A 53 -1.26 -9.00 -19.24
N ASP A 54 -1.82 -9.93 -20.01
CA ASP A 54 -1.73 -9.96 -21.46
C ASP A 54 -2.66 -8.96 -22.15
N SER A 55 -3.86 -8.76 -21.59
CA SER A 55 -4.93 -7.98 -22.22
C SER A 55 -5.17 -6.59 -21.63
N GLY A 56 -4.68 -6.33 -20.42
CA GLY A 56 -5.05 -5.14 -19.66
C GLY A 56 -6.50 -5.12 -19.18
N LYS A 57 -7.23 -6.23 -19.30
CA LYS A 57 -8.65 -6.37 -18.93
C LYS A 57 -8.83 -7.42 -17.84
N GLY A 58 -9.87 -7.27 -17.04
CA GLY A 58 -10.16 -8.18 -15.92
C GLY A 58 -9.61 -7.65 -14.59
N GLY A 59 -9.08 -8.54 -13.78
CA GLY A 59 -8.62 -8.26 -12.42
C GLY A 59 -9.54 -8.84 -11.36
N ALA A 60 -9.01 -9.10 -10.17
CA ALA A 60 -9.79 -9.52 -9.00
C ALA A 60 -10.40 -8.27 -8.31
N ASN A 61 -11.53 -7.81 -8.83
CA ASN A 61 -12.09 -6.51 -8.54
C ASN A 61 -13.27 -6.54 -7.57
N ASP A 62 -13.54 -5.37 -6.99
CA ASP A 62 -14.75 -5.10 -6.23
C ASP A 62 -14.91 -6.02 -4.99
N ASN A 63 -13.79 -6.46 -4.42
CA ASN A 63 -13.78 -7.20 -3.18
C ASN A 63 -13.70 -6.25 -1.98
N LEU A 64 -14.35 -6.64 -0.89
CA LEU A 64 -14.29 -5.95 0.40
C LEU A 64 -13.50 -6.80 1.40
N PHE A 65 -12.41 -6.24 1.90
CA PHE A 65 -11.62 -6.78 3.01
C PHE A 65 -11.91 -5.93 4.25
N TYR A 66 -12.68 -6.46 5.20
CA TYR A 66 -13.21 -5.68 6.31
C TYR A 66 -12.84 -6.28 7.66
N ALA A 67 -12.26 -5.47 8.54
CA ALA A 67 -11.94 -5.83 9.92
C ALA A 67 -11.16 -7.15 10.08
N ASN A 68 -10.21 -7.41 9.17
CA ASN A 68 -9.30 -8.55 9.27
C ASN A 68 -7.98 -8.12 9.93
N ASP A 69 -7.25 -9.10 10.44
CA ASP A 69 -5.87 -8.97 10.88
C ASP A 69 -4.94 -9.61 9.83
N PHE A 70 -4.11 -8.78 9.18
CA PHE A 70 -3.10 -9.16 8.18
C PHE A 70 -1.68 -8.86 8.68
N SER A 71 -1.41 -9.13 9.95
CA SER A 71 -0.15 -8.78 10.59
C SER A 71 0.89 -9.89 10.51
N HIS A 72 2.17 -9.52 10.71
CA HIS A 72 3.30 -10.43 10.84
C HIS A 72 3.61 -11.26 9.58
N ALA A 73 3.38 -10.70 8.40
CA ALA A 73 3.83 -11.28 7.15
C ALA A 73 5.22 -10.74 6.79
N PRO A 74 6.23 -11.59 6.54
CA PRO A 74 7.59 -11.12 6.26
C PRO A 74 7.71 -10.34 4.95
N THR A 75 6.76 -10.52 4.03
CA THR A 75 6.66 -9.78 2.76
C THR A 75 5.50 -8.80 2.81
N ASN A 76 4.30 -9.18 2.44
CA ASN A 76 3.17 -8.27 2.37
C ASN A 76 2.05 -8.70 3.33
N GLY A 77 1.55 -7.80 4.16
CA GLY A 77 0.30 -8.05 4.87
C GLY A 77 -0.83 -8.27 3.86
N ILE A 78 -0.89 -7.40 2.86
CA ILE A 78 -1.84 -7.46 1.75
C ILE A 78 -1.07 -7.21 0.45
N GLU A 79 -1.06 -8.16 -0.46
CA GLU A 79 -0.69 -7.94 -1.85
C GLU A 79 -1.96 -7.91 -2.71
N ALA A 80 -2.23 -6.78 -3.39
CA ALA A 80 -3.39 -6.62 -4.26
C ALA A 80 -2.99 -5.84 -5.51
N THR A 81 -2.73 -6.56 -6.59
CA THR A 81 -2.18 -6.01 -7.83
C THR A 81 -3.18 -6.01 -8.98
N PHE A 82 -3.02 -5.08 -9.92
CA PHE A 82 -3.81 -4.99 -11.16
C PHE A 82 -5.33 -5.00 -10.95
N SER A 83 -5.80 -4.41 -9.84
CA SER A 83 -7.20 -4.55 -9.43
C SER A 83 -7.69 -3.32 -8.64
N ARG A 84 -9.00 -3.27 -8.42
CA ARG A 84 -9.65 -2.26 -7.57
C ARG A 84 -10.41 -2.95 -6.44
N ASN A 85 -10.14 -2.57 -5.20
CA ASN A 85 -10.73 -3.21 -4.03
C ASN A 85 -10.90 -2.21 -2.88
N ALA A 86 -11.67 -2.60 -1.87
CA ALA A 86 -11.85 -1.85 -0.64
C ALA A 86 -11.20 -2.58 0.55
N PHE A 87 -10.29 -1.89 1.24
CA PHE A 87 -9.61 -2.34 2.45
C PHE A 87 -10.08 -1.46 3.61
N VAL A 88 -10.92 -1.98 4.49
CA VAL A 88 -11.63 -1.18 5.47
C VAL A 88 -11.44 -1.73 6.88
N ALA A 89 -11.01 -0.87 7.81
CA ALA A 89 -10.87 -1.17 9.23
C ALA A 89 -10.00 -2.41 9.55
N ASN A 90 -9.04 -2.75 8.70
CA ASN A 90 -8.12 -3.87 8.95
C ASN A 90 -6.98 -3.45 9.88
N ARG A 91 -6.41 -4.42 10.58
CA ARG A 91 -5.16 -4.33 11.31
C ARG A 91 -4.03 -4.91 10.44
N VAL A 92 -2.95 -4.14 10.29
CA VAL A 92 -1.85 -4.48 9.36
C VAL A 92 -0.53 -4.07 10.02
N GLU A 93 0.10 -4.99 10.74
CA GLU A 93 1.25 -4.66 11.58
C GLU A 93 2.45 -5.57 11.32
N GLU A 94 3.66 -4.99 11.49
CA GLU A 94 4.93 -5.72 11.45
C GLU A 94 5.18 -6.51 10.16
N ASN A 95 4.88 -5.88 9.01
CA ASN A 95 5.15 -6.42 7.68
C ASN A 95 6.27 -5.63 7.00
N TRP A 96 6.87 -6.17 5.95
CA TRP A 96 7.67 -5.33 5.05
C TRP A 96 6.74 -4.30 4.39
N HIS A 97 5.78 -4.75 3.56
CA HIS A 97 4.71 -3.88 3.11
C HIS A 97 3.41 -4.23 3.84
N GLY A 98 2.77 -3.23 4.44
CA GLY A 98 1.43 -3.44 4.95
C GLY A 98 0.46 -3.75 3.81
N ILE A 99 0.41 -2.87 2.80
CA ILE A 99 -0.27 -3.08 1.52
C ILE A 99 0.73 -2.87 0.39
N TRP A 100 0.90 -3.87 -0.48
CA TRP A 100 1.52 -3.78 -1.79
C TRP A 100 0.44 -3.74 -2.87
N GLY A 101 0.31 -2.61 -3.58
CA GLY A 101 -0.78 -2.36 -4.54
C GLY A 101 -0.29 -2.04 -5.95
N GLY A 102 0.65 -2.83 -6.50
CA GLY A 102 1.19 -2.57 -7.84
C GLY A 102 0.12 -2.55 -8.92
N TYR A 103 0.09 -1.52 -9.75
CA TYR A 103 -0.89 -1.32 -10.82
C TYR A 103 -2.36 -1.31 -10.37
N SER A 104 -2.62 -1.13 -9.10
CA SER A 104 -3.97 -1.04 -8.57
C SER A 104 -4.62 0.31 -8.97
N TYR A 105 -5.93 0.31 -9.06
CA TYR A 105 -6.69 1.49 -9.48
C TYR A 105 -8.01 1.59 -8.72
N GLN A 106 -8.54 2.79 -8.54
CA GLN A 106 -9.84 3.05 -7.91
C GLN A 106 -10.06 2.32 -6.58
N SER A 107 -8.97 2.00 -5.89
CA SER A 107 -9.04 1.31 -4.60
C SER A 107 -9.28 2.28 -3.45
N VAL A 108 -9.94 1.78 -2.41
CA VAL A 108 -10.23 2.53 -1.19
C VAL A 108 -9.54 1.86 0.00
N ILE A 109 -8.70 2.62 0.69
CA ILE A 109 -8.00 2.21 1.91
C ILE A 109 -8.52 3.09 3.04
N LEU A 110 -9.46 2.57 3.85
CA LEU A 110 -10.26 3.36 4.77
C LEU A 110 -10.19 2.85 6.21
N GLY A 111 -9.80 3.71 7.13
CA GLY A 111 -9.91 3.44 8.56
C GLY A 111 -9.07 2.28 9.08
N ASN A 112 -8.02 1.87 8.36
CA ASN A 112 -7.13 0.79 8.78
C ASN A 112 -6.12 1.28 9.81
N THR A 113 -5.60 0.35 10.61
CA THR A 113 -4.47 0.58 11.51
C THR A 113 -3.24 -0.11 10.96
N PHE A 114 -2.22 0.70 10.66
CA PHE A 114 -0.89 0.24 10.27
C PHE A 114 0.07 0.51 11.42
N ARG A 115 0.92 -0.47 11.75
CA ARG A 115 1.92 -0.30 12.82
C ARG A 115 3.21 -1.03 12.52
N ASN A 116 4.34 -0.34 12.73
CA ASN A 116 5.68 -0.91 12.66
C ASN A 116 6.01 -1.62 11.32
N ASN A 117 5.37 -1.23 10.22
CA ASN A 117 5.74 -1.75 8.91
C ASN A 117 6.98 -1.03 8.38
N VAL A 118 7.73 -1.67 7.47
CA VAL A 118 8.80 -0.95 6.76
C VAL A 118 8.17 0.07 5.81
N GLU A 119 7.19 -0.33 5.01
CA GLU A 119 6.34 0.55 4.21
C GLU A 119 4.87 0.16 4.44
N ALA A 120 4.08 1.02 5.09
CA ALA A 120 2.72 0.64 5.44
C ALA A 120 1.81 0.54 4.22
N ILE A 121 1.89 1.49 3.30
CA ILE A 121 1.25 1.43 1.98
C ILE A 121 2.31 1.70 0.93
N ALA A 122 2.50 0.75 0.02
CA ALA A 122 3.43 0.83 -1.10
C ALA A 122 2.70 0.55 -2.41
N ILE A 123 2.58 1.57 -3.28
CA ILE A 123 1.82 1.46 -4.53
C ILE A 123 2.67 1.95 -5.69
N GLU A 124 3.04 1.02 -6.56
CA GLU A 124 3.68 1.27 -7.83
C GLU A 124 2.64 1.34 -8.95
N HIS A 125 2.74 2.33 -9.83
CA HIS A 125 1.83 2.48 -10.99
C HIS A 125 0.34 2.60 -10.65
N GLY A 126 -0.01 3.00 -9.43
CA GLY A 126 -1.40 3.09 -9.00
C GLY A 126 -2.12 4.33 -9.52
N GLN A 127 -3.44 4.25 -9.62
CA GLN A 127 -4.27 5.34 -10.13
C GLN A 127 -5.59 5.46 -9.37
N ASP A 128 -6.02 6.70 -9.15
CA ASP A 128 -7.36 7.02 -8.63
C ASP A 128 -7.67 6.35 -7.29
N ILE A 129 -6.70 6.43 -6.35
CA ILE A 129 -6.75 5.71 -5.07
C ILE A 129 -7.04 6.68 -3.92
N ARG A 130 -7.89 6.25 -3.00
CA ARG A 130 -8.28 7.00 -1.81
C ARG A 130 -7.74 6.33 -0.54
N ILE A 131 -6.91 7.07 0.20
CA ILE A 131 -6.31 6.66 1.48
C ILE A 131 -6.88 7.58 2.56
N VAL A 132 -7.88 7.10 3.31
CA VAL A 132 -8.74 7.96 4.12
C VAL A 132 -8.87 7.47 5.56
N GLY A 133 -8.67 8.34 6.52
CA GLY A 133 -8.94 8.07 7.92
C GLY A 133 -8.13 6.93 8.55
N ASN A 134 -6.99 6.56 7.95
CA ASN A 134 -6.13 5.51 8.50
C ASN A 134 -5.22 6.03 9.62
N ARG A 135 -4.80 5.13 10.49
CA ARG A 135 -3.80 5.37 11.50
C ARG A 135 -2.49 4.68 11.14
N PHE A 136 -1.42 5.44 11.05
CA PHE A 136 -0.04 4.98 10.83
C PHE A 136 0.76 5.21 12.11
N GLU A 137 1.39 4.16 12.66
CA GLU A 137 2.09 4.24 13.93
C GLU A 137 3.45 3.52 13.87
N GLY A 138 4.54 4.26 14.01
CA GLY A 138 5.90 3.69 14.05
C GLY A 138 6.42 3.12 12.73
N ASP A 139 5.73 3.33 11.62
CA ASP A 139 6.17 2.86 10.31
C ASP A 139 7.42 3.59 9.82
N THR A 140 8.32 2.91 9.11
CA THR A 140 9.49 3.57 8.54
C THR A 140 9.09 4.51 7.39
N ALA A 141 8.21 4.08 6.50
CA ALA A 141 7.51 4.95 5.57
C ALA A 141 6.02 4.60 5.59
N ALA A 142 5.15 5.56 5.88
CA ALA A 142 3.73 5.28 5.96
C ALA A 142 3.11 5.08 4.58
N ILE A 143 3.38 6.00 3.65
CA ILE A 143 2.83 5.92 2.28
C ILE A 143 3.97 6.14 1.30
N ARG A 144 4.16 5.18 0.40
CA ARG A 144 5.07 5.27 -0.74
C ARG A 144 4.30 5.07 -2.03
N LEU A 145 4.40 6.06 -2.94
CA LEU A 145 3.74 6.06 -4.24
C LEU A 145 4.77 6.37 -5.32
N TRP A 146 4.81 5.55 -6.37
CA TRP A 146 5.77 5.80 -7.43
C TRP A 146 5.36 5.23 -8.79
N TRP A 147 6.02 5.74 -9.81
CA TRP A 147 5.98 5.24 -11.16
C TRP A 147 7.39 4.96 -11.66
N ASN A 148 7.60 3.77 -12.17
CA ASN A 148 8.82 3.38 -12.86
C ASN A 148 8.61 3.47 -14.37
N LYS A 149 9.47 4.22 -15.06
CA LYS A 149 9.37 4.40 -16.52
C LYS A 149 9.77 3.15 -17.30
N LEU A 150 10.50 2.24 -16.66
CA LEU A 150 10.95 0.98 -17.25
C LEU A 150 9.98 -0.13 -16.80
N GLU A 151 9.12 -0.51 -17.70
CA GLU A 151 8.21 -1.64 -17.51
C GLU A 151 8.68 -2.84 -18.35
N PRO A 152 8.40 -4.08 -17.92
CA PRO A 152 8.77 -5.26 -18.69
C PRO A 152 8.16 -5.21 -20.10
N SER A 153 9.01 -5.36 -21.12
CA SER A 153 8.61 -5.19 -22.52
C SER A 153 7.70 -6.30 -23.05
N ASP A 154 7.69 -7.45 -22.38
CA ASP A 154 6.86 -8.60 -22.68
C ASP A 154 5.45 -8.50 -22.09
N TRP A 155 5.21 -7.55 -21.17
CA TRP A 155 3.88 -7.36 -20.60
C TRP A 155 2.91 -6.72 -21.60
N GLY A 156 1.73 -7.31 -21.73
CA GLY A 156 0.63 -6.73 -22.49
C GLY A 156 -0.02 -5.55 -21.77
N TYR A 157 -0.10 -5.58 -20.44
CA TYR A 157 -0.82 -4.60 -19.63
C TYR A 157 -0.46 -3.14 -19.94
N PRO A 158 0.82 -2.73 -20.00
CA PRO A 158 1.19 -1.34 -20.34
C PRO A 158 0.88 -0.95 -21.79
N LYS A 159 0.66 -1.91 -22.67
CA LYS A 159 0.30 -1.64 -24.07
C LYS A 159 -1.15 -1.18 -24.23
N TYR A 160 -2.00 -1.54 -23.27
CA TYR A 160 -3.45 -1.29 -23.32
C TYR A 160 -3.94 -0.34 -22.24
N ARG A 161 -3.11 -0.04 -21.24
CA ARG A 161 -3.45 0.87 -20.13
C ARG A 161 -2.37 1.92 -19.91
N ASP A 162 -2.80 3.10 -19.53
CA ASP A 162 -1.91 4.09 -18.94
C ASP A 162 -1.52 3.60 -17.53
N THR A 163 -0.23 3.44 -17.30
CA THR A 163 0.33 2.90 -16.04
C THR A 163 1.00 3.97 -15.18
N ARG A 164 0.91 5.26 -15.56
CA ARG A 164 1.49 6.34 -14.78
C ARG A 164 0.80 6.46 -13.43
N SER A 165 1.60 6.59 -12.36
CA SER A 165 1.09 6.79 -11.01
C SER A 165 0.46 8.19 -10.87
N ARG A 166 -0.82 8.26 -10.50
CA ARG A 166 -1.56 9.54 -10.45
C ARG A 166 -2.90 9.45 -9.73
N ASP A 167 -3.45 10.63 -9.44
CA ASP A 167 -4.81 10.82 -8.92
C ASP A 167 -5.03 10.16 -7.55
N TYR A 168 -4.25 10.60 -6.56
CA TYR A 168 -4.40 10.12 -5.18
C TYR A 168 -5.06 11.16 -4.28
N VAL A 169 -5.89 10.67 -3.35
CA VAL A 169 -6.43 11.45 -2.25
C VAL A 169 -5.99 10.82 -0.92
N VAL A 170 -5.24 11.58 -0.12
CA VAL A 170 -4.75 11.20 1.21
C VAL A 170 -5.41 12.11 2.23
N LEU A 171 -6.52 11.67 2.85
CA LEU A 171 -7.43 12.53 3.60
C LEU A 171 -7.64 12.06 5.05
N GLY A 172 -7.44 12.96 6.00
CA GLY A 172 -7.84 12.73 7.39
C GLY A 172 -7.12 11.59 8.09
N ASN A 173 -5.91 11.22 7.63
CA ASN A 173 -5.11 10.18 8.25
C ASN A 173 -4.32 10.71 9.45
N SER A 174 -3.98 9.83 10.38
CA SER A 174 -3.15 10.12 11.54
C SER A 174 -1.79 9.41 11.43
N PHE A 175 -0.70 10.18 11.49
CA PHE A 175 0.68 9.69 11.47
C PHE A 175 1.32 9.93 12.83
N VAL A 176 1.75 8.86 13.50
CA VAL A 176 2.29 8.91 14.86
C VAL A 176 3.62 8.17 14.96
N GLY A 177 4.69 8.85 15.30
CA GLY A 177 6.02 8.24 15.46
C GLY A 177 6.61 7.64 14.18
N THR A 178 6.11 8.03 13.02
CA THR A 178 6.53 7.56 11.69
C THR A 178 7.79 8.30 11.25
N ARG A 179 8.75 7.61 10.63
CA ARG A 179 9.97 8.27 10.15
C ARG A 179 9.70 9.14 8.91
N LEU A 180 8.91 8.63 7.96
CA LEU A 180 8.52 9.37 6.76
C LEU A 180 7.02 9.17 6.49
N ALA A 181 6.25 10.24 6.47
CA ALA A 181 4.82 10.12 6.24
C ALA A 181 4.49 9.83 4.77
N LEU A 182 5.03 10.61 3.83
CA LEU A 182 4.77 10.42 2.41
C LEU A 182 6.07 10.44 1.59
N ARG A 183 6.34 9.36 0.86
CA ARG A 183 7.35 9.28 -0.19
C ARG A 183 6.66 9.20 -1.54
N VAL A 184 6.93 10.16 -2.41
CA VAL A 184 6.24 10.29 -3.69
C VAL A 184 7.26 10.51 -4.80
N ASP A 185 7.35 9.53 -5.69
CA ASP A 185 8.31 9.56 -6.79
C ASP A 185 7.55 9.46 -8.13
N ASN A 186 7.72 10.42 -9.05
CA ASN A 186 7.05 10.45 -10.36
C ASN A 186 5.52 10.20 -10.28
N THR A 187 4.84 10.77 -9.33
CA THR A 187 3.39 10.58 -9.12
C THR A 187 2.67 11.92 -9.23
N GLN A 188 1.70 12.01 -10.11
CA GLN A 188 1.01 13.26 -10.44
C GLN A 188 -0.33 13.39 -9.71
N ARG A 189 -0.81 14.63 -9.54
CA ARG A 189 -2.13 14.96 -9.00
C ARG A 189 -2.48 14.21 -7.70
N LEU A 190 -1.62 14.39 -6.70
CA LEU A 190 -1.85 13.90 -5.35
C LEU A 190 -2.32 15.05 -4.45
N ARG A 191 -3.43 14.87 -3.76
CA ARG A 191 -3.95 15.79 -2.76
C ARG A 191 -3.91 15.18 -1.37
N ALA A 192 -3.14 15.78 -0.47
CA ALA A 192 -3.08 15.41 0.95
C ALA A 192 -3.76 16.52 1.77
N GLU A 193 -4.80 16.18 2.55
CA GLU A 193 -5.59 17.17 3.28
C GLU A 193 -6.08 16.65 4.63
N GLY A 194 -6.09 17.53 5.64
CA GLY A 194 -6.65 17.24 6.96
C GLY A 194 -5.97 16.08 7.68
N ASN A 195 -4.72 15.78 7.34
CA ASN A 195 -3.92 14.74 8.00
C ASN A 195 -3.27 15.32 9.26
N SER A 196 -3.15 14.51 10.31
CA SER A 196 -2.47 14.88 11.55
C SER A 196 -1.12 14.19 11.66
N PHE A 197 -0.13 14.89 12.21
CA PHE A 197 1.25 14.43 12.32
C PHE A 197 1.76 14.64 13.75
N THR A 198 2.13 13.56 14.43
CA THR A 198 2.65 13.59 15.80
C THR A 198 3.96 12.83 15.86
N ARG A 199 5.06 13.49 16.22
CA ARG A 199 6.41 12.89 16.31
C ARG A 199 6.83 12.21 15.00
N VAL A 200 6.58 12.85 13.87
CA VAL A 200 6.98 12.40 12.53
C VAL A 200 8.32 13.05 12.18
N ASP A 201 9.33 12.26 11.79
CA ASP A 201 10.66 12.79 11.48
C ASP A 201 10.66 13.63 10.19
N SER A 202 9.92 13.19 9.17
CA SER A 202 9.78 13.89 7.89
C SER A 202 8.37 13.74 7.34
N LEU A 203 7.76 14.84 6.90
CA LEU A 203 6.40 14.81 6.34
C LEU A 203 6.37 14.29 4.92
N THR A 204 7.31 14.75 4.09
CA THR A 204 7.29 14.43 2.65
C THR A 204 8.69 14.28 2.10
N ARG A 205 8.83 13.35 1.16
CA ARG A 205 9.97 13.24 0.25
C ARG A 205 9.43 13.12 -1.17
N LEU A 206 9.67 14.14 -1.98
CA LEU A 206 9.20 14.22 -3.36
C LEU A 206 10.37 14.07 -4.31
N SER A 207 10.21 13.31 -5.39
CA SER A 207 11.19 13.24 -6.48
C SER A 207 10.54 13.01 -7.84
N GLY A 208 11.24 13.41 -8.90
CA GLY A 208 10.76 13.29 -10.26
C GLY A 208 9.54 14.17 -10.54
N ASP A 209 8.67 13.74 -11.44
CA ASP A 209 7.46 14.50 -11.82
C ASP A 209 6.34 14.30 -10.79
N THR A 210 6.13 15.30 -9.97
CA THR A 210 5.05 15.39 -8.97
C THR A 210 4.08 16.53 -9.28
N THR A 211 3.85 16.81 -10.55
CA THR A 211 2.92 17.87 -10.98
C THR A 211 1.52 17.68 -10.38
N GLY A 212 0.96 18.75 -9.82
CA GLY A 212 -0.35 18.72 -9.15
C GLY A 212 -0.31 18.13 -7.74
N TRP A 213 0.88 18.04 -7.11
CA TRP A 213 0.99 17.80 -5.68
C TRP A 213 0.41 18.96 -4.89
N VAL A 214 -0.47 18.66 -3.96
CA VAL A 214 -1.07 19.64 -3.03
C VAL A 214 -1.13 19.04 -1.63
N MET A 215 -0.61 19.77 -0.65
CA MET A 215 -0.74 19.44 0.77
C MET A 215 -1.41 20.61 1.50
N VAL A 216 -2.57 20.34 2.08
CA VAL A 216 -3.32 21.33 2.86
C VAL A 216 -3.34 20.89 4.33
N GLN A 217 -2.68 21.65 5.19
CA GLN A 217 -2.72 21.47 6.64
C GLN A 217 -3.77 22.41 7.25
N ARG A 218 -4.47 21.94 8.27
CA ARG A 218 -5.36 22.82 9.04
C ARG A 218 -4.53 23.79 9.87
N PRO A 219 -4.90 25.09 9.95
CA PRO A 219 -4.26 26.02 10.87
C PRO A 219 -4.42 25.51 12.32
N GLY A 220 -3.31 25.40 13.05
CA GLY A 220 -3.30 25.03 14.47
C GLY A 220 -2.90 23.60 14.82
N GLU A 221 -2.72 22.70 13.87
CA GLU A 221 -2.11 21.39 14.12
C GLU A 221 -0.59 21.54 14.15
N ALA A 222 -0.04 21.54 15.36
CA ALA A 222 1.41 21.66 15.58
C ALA A 222 2.12 20.42 15.03
N THR A 223 2.92 20.59 13.99
CA THR A 223 3.91 19.63 13.56
C THR A 223 5.08 19.69 14.55
N THR A 224 5.04 18.93 15.63
CA THR A 224 6.21 18.76 16.48
C THR A 224 7.13 17.75 15.80
N VAL A 225 8.05 18.25 14.98
CA VAL A 225 9.23 17.50 14.56
C VAL A 225 10.25 17.64 15.70
N PRO A 226 10.57 16.59 16.46
CA PRO A 226 11.64 16.66 17.42
C PRO A 226 12.96 16.80 16.67
N ALA A 227 13.73 17.84 16.99
CA ALA A 227 15.11 17.90 16.54
C ALA A 227 15.85 16.65 17.04
N ARG A 228 16.38 15.83 16.14
CA ARG A 228 17.23 14.71 16.54
C ARG A 228 18.43 15.23 17.31
N PRO A 229 18.75 14.67 18.50
CA PRO A 229 20.04 14.94 19.11
C PRO A 229 21.12 14.45 18.15
N ARG A 230 22.06 15.35 17.78
CA ARG A 230 23.27 14.96 17.08
C ARG A 230 24.05 14.06 18.00
N VAL A 231 24.16 12.78 17.66
CA VAL A 231 25.13 11.89 18.30
C VAL A 231 26.49 12.33 17.73
N SER A 232 27.27 13.03 18.54
CA SER A 232 28.69 13.26 18.27
C SER A 232 29.40 11.92 18.44
N MET A 233 30.00 11.40 17.34
CA MET A 233 31.00 10.34 17.43
C MET A 233 32.30 10.91 18.00
#